data_c88e775f6080ff77ff34c9083cd865d0
#
_entry.id   c88e775f6080ff77ff34c9083cd865d0
#
_cell.length_a   1.000
_cell.length_b   1.000
_cell.length_c   1.000
_cell.angle_alpha   90.00
_cell.angle_beta   90.00
_cell.angle_gamma   90.00
#
_symmetry.space_group_name_H-M   'P 1'
#
loop_
_entity.id
_entity.type
_entity.pdbx_description
1 polymer ?
#
loop_
_entity_poly.entity_id
_entity_poly.type
_entity_poly.pdbx_seq_one_letter_code
_entity_poly.pdbx_strand_id
1 'polypeptide(L)'
;PDVEISFNTFLIENPNLSGIFITTSKAYQIAKIINDNQRAKIGIIGYDLIDENIGFLNQGLIDFLIHQNPKRQAYLGITCLIEHFLFDKEIPSMTLLPIDIINSENADFYSA
;
A
#
# COMPACT_ATOMS: atom_id res chain seq x y z
N PRO A 1 -0.37 19.55 -2.99
CA PRO A 1 -0.14 20.80 -2.22
C PRO A 1 -1.02 20.87 -0.98
N ASP A 2 -2.31 20.62 -1.13
CA ASP A 2 -3.24 20.67 0.01
C ASP A 2 -2.97 19.58 1.03
N VAL A 3 -2.49 18.42 0.59
CA VAL A 3 -2.14 17.30 1.47
C VAL A 3 -0.99 17.68 2.39
N GLU A 4 0.03 18.35 1.85
CA GLU A 4 1.19 18.75 2.64
C GLU A 4 0.81 19.75 3.73
N ILE A 5 0.04 20.77 3.38
CA ILE A 5 -0.41 21.79 4.33
C ILE A 5 -1.30 21.18 5.40
N SER A 6 -2.29 20.38 4.99
CA SER A 6 -3.23 19.76 5.92
C SER A 6 -2.53 18.79 6.85
N PHE A 7 -1.61 18.01 6.34
CA PHE A 7 -0.91 17.01 7.15
C PHE A 7 0.09 17.69 8.11
N ASN A 8 0.77 18.74 7.69
CA ASN A 8 1.64 19.50 8.58
C ASN A 8 0.85 20.10 9.75
N THR A 9 -0.34 20.64 9.48
CA THR A 9 -1.22 21.14 10.52
C THR A 9 -1.63 20.02 11.48
N PHE A 10 -1.99 18.85 10.93
CA PHE A 10 -2.35 17.69 11.73
C PHE A 10 -1.20 17.23 12.64
N LEU A 11 0.04 17.24 12.14
CA LEU A 11 1.21 16.88 12.94
C LEU A 11 1.45 17.85 14.08
N ILE A 12 1.24 19.14 13.85
CA ILE A 12 1.38 20.17 14.89
C ILE A 12 0.33 19.96 15.98
N GLU A 13 -0.90 19.66 15.59
CA GLU A 13 -2.00 19.44 16.52
C GLU A 13 -1.89 18.12 17.29
N ASN A 14 -1.10 17.17 16.78
CA ASN A 14 -0.94 15.84 17.36
C ASN A 14 0.54 15.52 17.59
N PRO A 15 1.19 16.19 18.55
CA PRO A 15 2.64 16.04 18.76
C PRO A 15 3.05 14.65 19.26
N ASN A 16 2.12 13.88 19.82
CA ASN A 16 2.38 12.54 20.34
C ASN A 16 2.00 11.42 19.38
N LEU A 17 1.69 11.76 18.11
CA LEU A 17 1.36 10.77 17.09
C LEU A 17 2.54 9.81 16.88
N SER A 18 2.29 8.51 16.98
CA SER A 18 3.33 7.49 16.86
C SER A 18 3.14 6.52 15.70
N GLY A 19 1.95 6.48 15.11
CA GLY A 19 1.69 5.59 13.98
C GLY A 19 0.57 6.12 13.08
N ILE A 20 0.64 5.79 11.79
CA ILE A 20 -0.34 6.19 10.77
C ILE A 20 -0.62 4.98 9.89
N PHE A 21 -1.90 4.76 9.62
CA PHE A 21 -2.35 3.78 8.64
C PHE A 21 -2.97 4.53 7.45
N ILE A 22 -2.36 4.37 6.27
CA ILE A 22 -2.79 5.07 5.06
C ILE A 22 -3.51 4.08 4.17
N THR A 23 -4.77 4.35 3.88
CA THR A 23 -5.67 3.42 3.19
C THR A 23 -5.64 3.56 1.66
N THR A 24 -4.74 4.37 1.13
CA THR A 24 -4.53 4.53 -0.32
C THR A 24 -3.10 4.15 -0.69
N SER A 25 -2.80 4.15 -1.99
CA SER A 25 -1.45 3.90 -2.50
C SER A 25 -0.47 5.06 -2.30
N LYS A 26 -0.90 6.14 -1.64
CA LYS A 26 -0.12 7.38 -1.53
C LYS A 26 0.66 7.50 -0.22
N ALA A 27 1.03 6.37 0.39
CA ALA A 27 1.83 6.39 1.62
C ALA A 27 3.13 7.17 1.47
N TYR A 28 3.73 7.17 0.28
CA TYR A 28 4.96 7.89 -0.02
C TYR A 28 4.83 9.39 0.24
N GLN A 29 3.66 9.98 -0.02
CA GLN A 29 3.47 11.43 0.22
C GLN A 29 3.58 11.75 1.71
N ILE A 30 2.99 10.93 2.55
CA ILE A 30 3.04 11.13 4.00
C ILE A 30 4.45 10.85 4.53
N ALA A 31 5.10 9.79 4.05
CA ALA A 31 6.47 9.46 4.42
C ALA A 31 7.43 10.62 4.10
N LYS A 32 7.28 11.24 2.93
CA LYS A 32 8.08 12.38 2.54
C LYS A 32 7.88 13.57 3.47
N ILE A 33 6.63 13.90 3.79
CA ILE A 33 6.32 15.03 4.67
C ILE A 33 6.92 14.82 6.05
N ILE A 34 6.80 13.63 6.62
CA ILE A 34 7.38 13.30 7.92
C ILE A 34 8.90 13.41 7.89
N ASN A 35 9.52 12.91 6.82
CA ASN A 35 10.97 12.99 6.67
C ASN A 35 11.46 14.42 6.52
N ASP A 36 10.77 15.25 5.74
CA ASP A 36 11.13 16.64 5.53
C ASP A 36 11.02 17.48 6.81
N ASN A 37 10.13 17.10 7.72
CA ASN A 37 9.96 17.79 9.00
C ASN A 37 10.96 17.33 10.06
N GLN A 38 11.80 16.36 9.76
CA GLN A 38 12.81 15.82 10.67
C GLN A 38 12.23 15.43 12.04
N ARG A 39 10.98 15.03 12.04
CA ARG A 39 10.29 14.62 13.25
C ARG A 39 10.79 13.23 13.67
N ALA A 40 10.66 12.90 14.95
CA ALA A 40 10.90 11.55 15.46
C ALA A 40 10.09 10.54 14.64
N LYS A 41 10.62 9.34 14.47
CA LYS A 41 10.02 8.33 13.61
C LYS A 41 8.57 8.07 14.00
N ILE A 42 7.68 8.13 13.01
CA ILE A 42 6.29 7.71 13.11
C ILE A 42 6.14 6.43 12.29
N GLY A 43 5.56 5.39 12.87
CA GLY A 43 5.30 4.16 12.15
C GLY A 43 4.29 4.39 11.03
N ILE A 44 4.57 3.85 9.83
CA ILE A 44 3.69 4.01 8.66
C ILE A 44 3.37 2.64 8.09
N ILE A 45 2.08 2.38 7.93
CA ILE A 45 1.56 1.24 7.18
C ILE A 45 0.74 1.82 6.02
N GLY A 46 1.02 1.36 4.81
CA GLY A 46 0.31 1.79 3.61
C GLY A 46 -0.06 0.64 2.70
N TYR A 47 -0.50 0.98 1.51
CA TYR A 47 -0.92 0.01 0.49
C TYR A 47 -0.08 0.16 -0.76
N ASP A 48 0.06 -0.95 -1.46
CA ASP A 48 0.56 -1.08 -2.82
C ASP A 48 2.06 -0.91 -2.99
N LEU A 49 2.63 -1.77 -3.83
CA LEU A 49 4.06 -1.83 -4.09
C LEU A 49 4.45 -0.97 -5.30
N ILE A 50 3.97 0.27 -5.34
CA ILE A 50 4.46 1.22 -6.35
C ILE A 50 5.90 1.63 -6.02
N ASP A 51 6.64 2.05 -7.04
CA ASP A 51 8.07 2.32 -6.90
C ASP A 51 8.38 3.33 -5.79
N GLU A 52 7.59 4.37 -5.67
CA GLU A 52 7.76 5.40 -4.64
C GLU A 52 7.61 4.83 -3.24
N ASN A 53 6.61 3.97 -3.04
CA ASN A 53 6.40 3.33 -1.74
C ASN A 53 7.53 2.36 -1.40
N ILE A 54 7.99 1.59 -2.37
CA ILE A 54 9.12 0.66 -2.19
C ILE A 54 10.39 1.43 -1.82
N GLY A 55 10.63 2.57 -2.46
CA GLY A 55 11.76 3.42 -2.15
C GLY A 55 11.78 3.83 -0.67
N PHE A 56 10.66 4.31 -0.14
CA PHE A 56 10.57 4.69 1.27
C PHE A 56 10.57 3.49 2.22
N LEU A 57 10.01 2.35 1.78
CA LEU A 57 10.08 1.11 2.55
C LEU A 57 11.54 0.69 2.76
N ASN A 58 12.34 0.71 1.71
CA ASN A 58 13.75 0.32 1.77
C ASN A 58 14.60 1.31 2.58
N GLN A 59 14.19 2.56 2.66
CA GLN A 59 14.82 3.57 3.51
C GLN A 59 14.41 3.47 4.98
N GLY A 60 13.44 2.62 5.31
CA GLY A 60 12.94 2.49 6.67
C GLY A 60 11.94 3.57 7.08
N LEU A 61 11.48 4.39 6.15
CA LEU A 61 10.48 5.44 6.42
C LEU A 61 9.06 4.92 6.41
N ILE A 62 8.79 3.90 5.60
CA ILE A 62 7.56 3.12 5.65
C ILE A 62 7.91 1.76 6.26
N ASP A 63 7.12 1.28 7.21
CA ASP A 63 7.39 0.03 7.90
C ASP A 63 6.80 -1.17 7.19
N PHE A 64 5.55 -1.07 6.74
CA PHE A 64 4.84 -2.14 6.06
C PHE A 64 3.99 -1.61 4.93
N LEU A 65 3.90 -2.39 3.86
CA LEU A 65 2.97 -2.17 2.76
C LEU A 65 2.07 -3.41 2.62
N ILE A 66 0.80 -3.17 2.41
CA ILE A 66 -0.16 -4.24 2.14
C ILE A 66 -0.23 -4.43 0.64
N HIS A 67 0.08 -5.65 0.20
CA HIS A 67 0.05 -6.03 -1.20
C HIS A 67 -1.24 -6.78 -1.49
N GLN A 68 -2.02 -6.28 -2.43
CA GLN A 68 -3.34 -6.82 -2.77
C GLN A 68 -3.30 -7.78 -3.97
N ASN A 69 -2.12 -8.09 -4.48
CA ASN A 69 -1.92 -8.97 -5.64
C ASN A 69 -2.76 -8.55 -6.87
N PRO A 70 -2.59 -7.33 -7.38
CA PRO A 70 -3.44 -6.83 -8.46
C PRO A 70 -3.31 -7.66 -9.76
N LYS A 71 -2.13 -8.20 -10.06
CA LYS A 71 -1.94 -9.07 -11.22
C LYS A 71 -2.77 -10.34 -11.11
N ARG A 72 -2.79 -10.94 -9.92
CA ARG A 72 -3.59 -12.15 -9.68
C ARG A 72 -5.07 -11.85 -9.73
N GLN A 73 -5.51 -10.72 -9.19
CA GLN A 73 -6.91 -10.29 -9.30
C GLN A 73 -7.33 -10.15 -10.76
N ALA A 74 -6.52 -9.48 -11.57
CA ALA A 74 -6.80 -9.32 -12.99
C ALA A 74 -6.82 -10.66 -13.73
N TYR A 75 -5.85 -11.53 -13.45
CA TYR A 75 -5.76 -12.86 -14.06
C TYR A 75 -6.99 -13.70 -13.74
N LEU A 76 -7.37 -13.78 -12.47
CA LEU A 76 -8.53 -14.55 -12.05
C LEU A 76 -9.84 -13.98 -12.60
N GLY A 77 -9.98 -12.66 -12.65
CA GLY A 77 -11.14 -12.01 -13.23
C GLY A 77 -11.32 -12.38 -14.70
N ILE A 78 -10.27 -12.27 -15.47
CA ILE A 78 -10.30 -12.61 -16.91
C ILE A 78 -10.53 -14.11 -17.10
N THR A 79 -9.85 -14.96 -16.32
CA THR A 79 -10.01 -16.41 -16.40
C THR A 79 -11.44 -16.83 -16.09
N CYS A 80 -12.04 -16.27 -15.04
CA CYS A 80 -13.44 -16.56 -14.69
C CYS A 80 -14.39 -16.15 -15.79
N LEU A 81 -14.20 -14.98 -16.41
CA LEU A 81 -15.04 -14.54 -17.53
C LEU A 81 -14.92 -15.46 -18.74
N ILE A 82 -13.70 -15.90 -19.07
CA ILE A 82 -13.48 -16.84 -20.18
C ILE A 82 -14.16 -18.18 -19.88
N GLU A 83 -14.00 -18.71 -18.69
CA GLU A 83 -14.64 -19.96 -18.29
C GLU A 83 -16.17 -19.89 -18.36
N HIS A 84 -16.73 -18.77 -17.91
CA HIS A 84 -18.18 -18.57 -17.94
C HIS A 84 -18.72 -18.43 -19.38
N PHE A 85 -18.10 -17.58 -20.19
CA PHE A 85 -18.61 -17.26 -21.52
C PHE A 85 -18.28 -18.30 -22.59
N LEU A 86 -17.11 -18.95 -22.51
CA LEU A 86 -16.69 -19.93 -23.51
C LEU A 86 -16.98 -21.38 -23.14
N PHE A 87 -16.96 -21.71 -21.85
CA PHE A 87 -17.12 -23.07 -21.38
C PHE A 87 -18.36 -23.29 -20.53
N ASP A 88 -19.21 -22.27 -20.39
CA ASP A 88 -20.48 -22.30 -19.66
C ASP A 88 -20.32 -22.82 -18.21
N LYS A 89 -19.20 -22.49 -17.58
CA LYS A 89 -18.96 -22.84 -16.18
C LYS A 89 -19.60 -21.84 -15.25
N GLU A 90 -20.10 -22.32 -14.12
CA GLU A 90 -20.50 -21.44 -13.03
C GLU A 90 -19.25 -20.85 -12.39
N ILE A 91 -19.33 -19.54 -12.11
CA ILE A 91 -18.27 -18.82 -11.40
C ILE A 91 -18.80 -18.31 -10.06
N PRO A 92 -17.98 -18.27 -9.01
CA PRO A 92 -18.42 -17.72 -7.74
C PRO A 92 -18.75 -16.24 -7.86
N SER A 93 -19.74 -15.78 -7.10
CA SER A 93 -20.09 -14.35 -7.06
C SER A 93 -19.00 -13.50 -6.42
N MET A 94 -18.17 -14.10 -5.59
CA MET A 94 -17.04 -13.45 -4.92
C MET A 94 -15.91 -14.43 -4.72
N THR A 95 -14.69 -14.00 -5.00
CA THR A 95 -13.48 -14.73 -4.68
C THR A 95 -12.57 -13.83 -3.86
N LEU A 96 -12.29 -14.23 -2.62
CA LEU A 96 -11.38 -13.49 -1.74
C LEU A 96 -9.96 -13.98 -1.97
N LEU A 97 -9.06 -13.05 -2.22
CA LEU A 97 -7.63 -13.32 -2.33
C LEU A 97 -6.94 -12.92 -1.03
N PRO A 98 -5.89 -13.65 -0.64
CA PRO A 98 -5.11 -13.24 0.51
C PRO A 98 -4.39 -11.92 0.22
N ILE A 99 -4.21 -11.13 1.25
CA ILE A 99 -3.31 -9.98 1.22
C ILE A 99 -1.97 -10.40 1.82
N ASP A 100 -0.90 -9.78 1.33
CA ASP A 100 0.44 -10.00 1.86
C ASP A 100 0.94 -8.77 2.59
N ILE A 101 1.65 -8.98 3.68
CA ILE A 101 2.30 -7.92 4.44
C ILE A 101 3.76 -7.86 4.01
N ILE A 102 4.17 -6.72 3.46
CA ILE A 102 5.49 -6.54 2.87
C ILE A 102 6.29 -5.59 3.76
N ASN A 103 7.51 -5.98 4.07
CA ASN A 103 8.50 -5.12 4.73
C ASN A 103 9.78 -5.06 3.89
N SER A 104 10.80 -4.37 4.38
CA SER A 104 12.06 -4.24 3.64
C SER A 104 12.78 -5.59 3.44
N GLU A 105 12.51 -6.57 4.28
CA GLU A 105 13.17 -7.89 4.21
C GLU A 105 12.58 -8.79 3.13
N ASN A 106 11.29 -8.69 2.85
CA ASN A 106 10.63 -9.56 1.87
C ASN A 106 10.21 -8.84 0.58
N ALA A 107 10.44 -7.54 0.47
CA ALA A 107 10.01 -6.75 -0.69
C ALA A 107 10.55 -7.28 -2.01
N ASP A 108 11.80 -7.75 -2.02
CA ASP A 108 12.46 -8.22 -3.25
C ASP A 108 11.78 -9.45 -3.85
N PHE A 109 11.09 -10.25 -3.05
CA PHE A 109 10.35 -11.41 -3.54
C PHE A 109 9.10 -11.04 -4.34
N TYR A 110 8.65 -9.81 -4.24
CA TYR A 110 7.44 -9.29 -4.90
C TYR A 110 7.74 -8.34 -6.05
N SER A 111 8.98 -7.90 -6.17
CA SER A 111 9.40 -7.06 -7.30
C SER A 111 9.60 -7.94 -8.53
N ALA A 112 8.85 -7.69 -9.56
CA ALA A 112 8.95 -8.45 -10.79
C ALA A 112 9.22 -7.53 -11.97
#